data_b959fb5b27825b967540dc16d3706db2
#
_entry.id   b959fb5b27825b967540dc16d3706db2
#
_cell.length_a   1.000
_cell.length_b   1.000
_cell.length_c   1.000
_cell.angle_alpha   90.00
_cell.angle_beta   90.00
_cell.angle_gamma   90.00
#
_symmetry.space_group_name_H-M   'P 1'
#
loop_
_entity.id
_entity.type
_entity.pdbx_description
1 polymer ?
#
loop_
_entity_poly.entity_id
_entity_poly.type
_entity_poly.pdbx_seq_one_letter_code
_entity_poly.pdbx_strand_id
1 'polypeptide(L)'
;KYSADATRWYLITNASPWDSLRFDLEGIKEVQRKYFGTLYNTYQFFALYANLDNFTFKETYIPVKQRPEIDQWILSCLNTLIKDVTAYMEDYEPTQAGRAMEVFLDEQLSNWYVRLCRRRFWKGEYEFDKICAYQTLYECLETLSLLMAPIAPFFADWLFQNLNNTTKIQVQASAHLADYPKAD
;
A
#
# COMPACT_ATOMS: atom_id res chain seq x y z
N LYS A 1 20.21 2.87 13.32
CA LYS A 1 19.37 1.97 14.15
C LYS A 1 17.90 2.08 13.74
N TYR A 2 17.46 3.23 13.26
CA TYR A 2 16.12 3.50 12.72
C TYR A 2 16.24 3.96 11.27
N SER A 3 15.24 3.64 10.44
CA SER A 3 15.24 4.11 9.06
C SER A 3 14.91 5.61 8.99
N ALA A 4 15.42 6.27 7.95
CA ALA A 4 15.09 7.68 7.70
C ALA A 4 13.58 7.86 7.47
N ASP A 5 12.96 6.93 6.75
CA ASP A 5 11.52 6.96 6.47
C ASP A 5 10.66 6.78 7.73
N ALA A 6 11.04 5.87 8.64
CA ALA A 6 10.32 5.72 9.91
C ALA A 6 10.41 7.00 10.74
N THR A 7 11.56 7.69 10.73
CA THR A 7 11.72 8.97 11.42
C THR A 7 10.89 10.08 10.79
N ARG A 8 10.90 10.21 9.45
CA ARG A 8 10.05 11.17 8.72
C ARG A 8 8.58 10.92 8.99
N TRP A 9 8.15 9.65 8.86
CA TRP A 9 6.77 9.25 9.09
C TRP A 9 6.31 9.62 10.50
N TYR A 10 7.10 9.26 11.51
CA TYR A 10 6.81 9.63 12.90
C TYR A 10 6.68 11.14 13.10
N LEU A 11 7.61 11.93 12.56
CA LEU A 11 7.59 13.38 12.71
C LEU A 11 6.34 14.00 12.06
N ILE A 12 5.87 13.45 10.96
CA ILE A 12 4.73 13.96 10.19
C ILE A 12 3.40 13.49 10.79
N THR A 13 3.30 12.21 11.19
CA THR A 13 2.01 11.63 11.62
C THR A 13 1.72 11.83 13.11
N ASN A 14 2.74 12.05 13.93
CA ASN A 14 2.58 12.16 15.40
C ASN A 14 1.93 13.47 15.82
N ALA A 15 2.26 14.59 15.19
CA ALA A 15 1.68 15.91 15.47
C ALA A 15 1.54 16.72 14.19
N SER A 16 0.58 17.64 14.17
CA SER A 16 0.44 18.59 13.08
C SER A 16 1.67 19.50 12.96
N PRO A 17 2.02 19.99 11.74
CA PRO A 17 3.26 20.79 11.55
C PRO A 17 3.36 22.06 12.42
N TRP A 18 2.21 22.59 12.85
CA TRP A 18 2.12 23.79 13.72
C TRP A 18 2.07 23.47 15.21
N ASP A 19 2.02 22.19 15.60
CA ASP A 19 1.99 21.78 16.98
C ASP A 19 3.38 21.42 17.48
N SER A 20 3.62 21.63 18.79
CA SER A 20 4.86 21.23 19.42
C SER A 20 4.95 19.71 19.51
N LEU A 21 5.97 19.12 18.88
CA LEU A 21 6.26 17.70 18.95
C LEU A 21 7.26 17.42 20.08
N ARG A 22 6.89 16.58 21.04
CA ARG A 22 7.85 15.94 21.94
C ARG A 22 8.44 14.72 21.24
N PHE A 23 9.72 14.82 20.86
CA PHE A 23 10.41 13.72 20.20
C PHE A 23 10.59 12.53 21.15
N ASP A 24 10.15 11.33 20.67
CA ASP A 24 10.30 10.08 21.41
C ASP A 24 10.79 8.96 20.48
N LEU A 25 11.86 8.29 20.89
CA LEU A 25 12.43 7.15 20.14
C LEU A 25 11.51 5.92 20.11
N GLU A 26 10.71 5.72 21.15
CA GLU A 26 9.74 4.61 21.18
C GLU A 26 8.63 4.83 20.13
N GLY A 27 8.21 6.07 19.91
CA GLY A 27 7.26 6.39 18.84
C GLY A 27 7.79 6.03 17.45
N ILE A 28 9.09 6.24 17.18
CA ILE A 28 9.69 5.80 15.90
C ILE A 28 9.70 4.27 15.78
N LYS A 29 9.99 3.54 16.85
CA LYS A 29 9.93 2.07 16.86
C LYS A 29 8.52 1.56 16.59
N GLU A 30 7.53 2.25 17.17
CA GLU A 30 6.13 1.90 16.99
C GLU A 30 5.68 2.07 15.52
N VAL A 31 6.02 3.19 14.90
CA VAL A 31 5.79 3.43 13.46
C VAL A 31 6.51 2.37 12.62
N GLN A 32 7.77 2.09 12.91
CA GLN A 32 8.53 1.07 12.17
C GLN A 32 7.88 -0.30 12.27
N ARG A 33 7.35 -0.66 13.44
CA ARG A 33 6.69 -1.95 13.66
C ARG A 33 5.27 -1.99 13.08
N LYS A 34 4.45 -0.98 13.38
CA LYS A 34 3.03 -0.97 13.01
C LYS A 34 2.81 -0.64 11.55
N TYR A 35 3.38 0.45 11.04
CA TYR A 35 3.16 0.85 9.67
C TYR A 35 4.07 0.10 8.68
N PHE A 36 5.38 0.34 8.76
CA PHE A 36 6.32 -0.27 7.81
C PHE A 36 6.39 -1.80 7.95
N GLY A 37 6.33 -2.32 9.17
CA GLY A 37 6.30 -3.77 9.42
C GLY A 37 5.06 -4.43 8.86
N THR A 38 3.88 -3.83 9.02
CA THR A 38 2.62 -4.34 8.46
C THR A 38 2.62 -4.29 6.94
N LEU A 39 3.07 -3.17 6.34
CA LEU A 39 3.17 -3.04 4.89
C LEU A 39 4.17 -4.04 4.29
N TYR A 40 5.35 -4.18 4.92
CA TYR A 40 6.34 -5.17 4.52
C TYR A 40 5.80 -6.60 4.60
N ASN A 41 5.12 -6.97 5.67
CA ASN A 41 4.52 -8.30 5.83
C ASN A 41 3.40 -8.56 4.81
N THR A 42 2.61 -7.54 4.49
CA THR A 42 1.57 -7.62 3.45
C THR A 42 2.20 -7.85 2.07
N TYR A 43 3.27 -7.10 1.75
CA TYR A 43 4.04 -7.31 0.54
C TYR A 43 4.71 -8.70 0.51
N GLN A 44 5.32 -9.15 1.60
CA GLN A 44 5.95 -10.48 1.70
C GLN A 44 4.92 -11.60 1.47
N PHE A 45 3.73 -11.45 2.02
CA PHE A 45 2.62 -12.38 1.77
C PHE A 45 2.27 -12.43 0.28
N PHE A 46 2.08 -11.26 -0.34
CA PHE A 46 1.83 -11.17 -1.79
C PHE A 46 2.96 -11.83 -2.59
N ALA A 47 4.21 -11.42 -2.36
CA ALA A 47 5.37 -11.88 -3.11
C ALA A 47 5.60 -13.40 -2.98
N LEU A 48 5.38 -13.97 -1.79
CA LEU A 48 5.51 -15.40 -1.55
C LEU A 48 4.60 -16.20 -2.49
N TYR A 49 3.31 -15.88 -2.49
CA TYR A 49 2.34 -16.63 -3.29
C TYR A 49 2.38 -16.27 -4.77
N ALA A 50 2.61 -15.01 -5.11
CA ALA A 50 2.80 -14.59 -6.49
C ALA A 50 3.98 -15.31 -7.16
N ASN A 51 5.09 -15.48 -6.45
CA ASN A 51 6.24 -16.23 -6.94
C ASN A 51 5.94 -17.74 -7.06
N LEU A 52 5.22 -18.31 -6.10
CA LEU A 52 4.84 -19.71 -6.11
C LEU A 52 3.94 -20.05 -7.30
N ASP A 53 2.97 -19.18 -7.58
CA ASP A 53 2.01 -19.34 -8.68
C ASP A 53 2.53 -18.75 -10.01
N ASN A 54 3.72 -18.17 -10.05
CA ASN A 54 4.31 -17.47 -11.19
C ASN A 54 3.41 -16.32 -11.73
N PHE A 55 2.72 -15.63 -10.84
CA PHE A 55 1.93 -14.45 -11.19
C PHE A 55 2.87 -13.31 -11.63
N THR A 56 2.70 -12.84 -12.86
CA THR A 56 3.50 -11.74 -13.44
C THR A 56 2.63 -10.65 -14.06
N PHE A 57 1.34 -10.66 -13.81
CA PHE A 57 0.36 -9.76 -14.41
C PHE A 57 0.28 -9.89 -15.96
N LYS A 58 0.62 -11.05 -16.50
CA LYS A 58 0.40 -11.39 -17.92
C LYS A 58 -1.06 -11.75 -18.22
N GLU A 59 -1.78 -12.08 -17.18
CA GLU A 59 -3.21 -12.36 -17.23
C GLU A 59 -3.97 -11.11 -17.66
N THR A 60 -5.00 -11.30 -18.45
CA THR A 60 -5.88 -10.20 -18.84
C THR A 60 -6.40 -9.48 -17.59
N TYR A 61 -6.33 -8.16 -17.59
CA TYR A 61 -6.90 -7.35 -16.52
C TYR A 61 -8.39 -7.64 -16.37
N ILE A 62 -8.79 -7.98 -15.15
CA ILE A 62 -10.18 -8.24 -14.83
C ILE A 62 -10.81 -6.94 -14.33
N PRO A 63 -11.83 -6.40 -15.04
CA PRO A 63 -12.52 -5.18 -14.60
C PRO A 63 -13.07 -5.32 -13.18
N VAL A 64 -12.98 -4.26 -12.39
CA VAL A 64 -13.39 -4.26 -10.97
C VAL A 64 -14.81 -4.79 -10.77
N LYS A 65 -15.76 -4.40 -11.62
CA LYS A 65 -17.16 -4.85 -11.56
C LYS A 65 -17.36 -6.36 -11.74
N GLN A 66 -16.38 -7.07 -12.29
CA GLN A 66 -16.43 -8.51 -12.49
C GLN A 66 -15.76 -9.30 -11.37
N ARG A 67 -15.01 -8.60 -10.49
CA ARG A 67 -14.32 -9.22 -9.36
C ARG A 67 -15.31 -9.55 -8.23
N PRO A 68 -14.96 -10.47 -7.32
CA PRO A 68 -15.72 -10.72 -6.09
C PRO A 68 -15.98 -9.44 -5.29
N GLU A 69 -17.10 -9.40 -4.56
CA GLU A 69 -17.52 -8.23 -3.79
C GLU A 69 -16.46 -7.72 -2.81
N ILE A 70 -15.68 -8.61 -2.20
CA ILE A 70 -14.62 -8.23 -1.27
C ILE A 70 -13.47 -7.49 -1.97
N ASP A 71 -13.17 -7.84 -3.23
CA ASP A 71 -12.18 -7.14 -4.05
C ASP A 71 -12.70 -5.76 -4.47
N GLN A 72 -13.97 -5.68 -4.86
CA GLN A 72 -14.63 -4.41 -5.16
C GLN A 72 -14.66 -3.49 -3.93
N TRP A 73 -14.95 -4.04 -2.76
CA TRP A 73 -14.98 -3.29 -1.50
C TRP A 73 -13.62 -2.67 -1.18
N ILE A 74 -12.53 -3.45 -1.19
CA ILE A 74 -11.21 -2.91 -0.85
C ILE A 74 -10.73 -1.87 -1.88
N LEU A 75 -11.04 -2.06 -3.17
CA LEU A 75 -10.72 -1.08 -4.20
C LEU A 75 -11.55 0.20 -4.06
N SER A 76 -12.79 0.11 -3.59
CA SER A 76 -13.60 1.29 -3.23
C SER A 76 -12.98 2.04 -2.04
N CYS A 77 -12.51 1.32 -1.02
CA CYS A 77 -11.77 1.92 0.09
C CYS A 77 -10.47 2.59 -0.39
N LEU A 78 -9.76 1.95 -1.31
CA LEU A 78 -8.54 2.49 -1.91
C LEU A 78 -8.82 3.80 -2.68
N ASN A 79 -9.89 3.84 -3.45
CA ASN A 79 -10.31 5.06 -4.15
C ASN A 79 -10.71 6.19 -3.20
N THR A 80 -11.34 5.87 -2.08
CA THR A 80 -11.62 6.84 -1.01
C THR A 80 -10.29 7.35 -0.42
N LEU A 81 -9.35 6.46 -0.12
CA LEU A 81 -8.03 6.85 0.37
C LEU A 81 -7.30 7.80 -0.60
N ILE A 82 -7.32 7.52 -1.90
CA ILE A 82 -6.69 8.39 -2.91
C ILE A 82 -7.31 9.80 -2.85
N LYS A 83 -8.64 9.91 -2.79
CA LYS A 83 -9.34 11.20 -2.69
C LYS A 83 -8.94 11.96 -1.43
N ASP A 84 -8.99 11.28 -0.27
CA ASP A 84 -8.71 11.89 1.01
C ASP A 84 -7.25 12.34 1.12
N VAL A 85 -6.30 11.48 0.73
CA VAL A 85 -4.87 11.80 0.76
C VAL A 85 -4.55 12.95 -0.20
N THR A 86 -5.15 12.97 -1.40
CA THR A 86 -4.97 14.07 -2.36
C THR A 86 -5.48 15.37 -1.76
N ALA A 87 -6.70 15.38 -1.21
CA ALA A 87 -7.27 16.58 -0.60
C ALA A 87 -6.43 17.07 0.59
N TYR A 88 -5.99 16.18 1.47
CA TYR A 88 -5.12 16.55 2.60
C TYR A 88 -3.77 17.13 2.14
N MET A 89 -3.16 16.55 1.11
CA MET A 89 -1.88 17.05 0.59
C MET A 89 -2.03 18.41 -0.09
N GLU A 90 -3.13 18.64 -0.82
CA GLU A 90 -3.46 19.94 -1.42
C GLU A 90 -3.75 21.01 -0.37
N ASP A 91 -4.33 20.63 0.77
CA ASP A 91 -4.64 21.53 1.89
C ASP A 91 -3.48 21.67 2.92
N TYR A 92 -2.28 21.17 2.58
CA TYR A 92 -1.10 21.19 3.45
C TYR A 92 -1.28 20.47 4.79
N GLU A 93 -2.09 19.41 4.82
CA GLU A 93 -2.34 18.57 6.00
C GLU A 93 -1.67 17.17 5.90
N PRO A 94 -0.33 17.10 5.83
CA PRO A 94 0.38 15.83 5.63
C PRO A 94 0.18 14.85 6.79
N THR A 95 -0.12 15.35 7.98
CA THR A 95 -0.44 14.53 9.16
C THR A 95 -1.72 13.69 8.92
N GLN A 96 -2.75 14.32 8.38
CA GLN A 96 -4.00 13.63 8.07
C GLN A 96 -3.81 12.62 6.92
N ALA A 97 -3.04 13.01 5.90
CA ALA A 97 -2.69 12.11 4.80
C ALA A 97 -1.98 10.85 5.30
N GLY A 98 -0.95 10.99 6.15
CA GLY A 98 -0.23 9.87 6.73
C GLY A 98 -1.13 8.97 7.59
N ARG A 99 -1.95 9.54 8.45
CA ARG A 99 -2.90 8.80 9.31
C ARG A 99 -3.96 8.05 8.49
N ALA A 100 -4.47 8.63 7.41
CA ALA A 100 -5.40 7.94 6.52
C ALA A 100 -4.76 6.70 5.88
N MET A 101 -3.50 6.79 5.46
CA MET A 101 -2.75 5.63 4.95
C MET A 101 -2.52 4.56 6.02
N GLU A 102 -2.24 4.95 7.28
CA GLU A 102 -2.10 4.00 8.41
C GLU A 102 -3.40 3.23 8.66
N VAL A 103 -4.53 3.93 8.70
CA VAL A 103 -5.87 3.32 8.91
C VAL A 103 -6.21 2.35 7.78
N PHE A 104 -6.02 2.77 6.53
CA PHE A 104 -6.27 1.90 5.39
C PHE A 104 -5.42 0.63 5.43
N LEU A 105 -4.12 0.76 5.67
CA LEU A 105 -3.20 -0.37 5.71
C LEU A 105 -3.54 -1.35 6.84
N ASP A 106 -3.72 -0.84 8.06
CA ASP A 106 -3.94 -1.69 9.23
C ASP A 106 -5.35 -2.27 9.26
N GLU A 107 -6.37 -1.43 9.23
CA GLU A 107 -7.75 -1.87 9.45
C GLU A 107 -8.35 -2.53 8.21
N GLN A 108 -8.19 -1.92 7.03
CA GLN A 108 -8.90 -2.36 5.82
C GLN A 108 -8.10 -3.39 5.03
N LEU A 109 -6.84 -3.11 4.71
CA LEU A 109 -6.04 -3.99 3.86
C LEU A 109 -5.53 -5.22 4.62
N SER A 110 -4.76 -5.04 5.70
CA SER A 110 -4.08 -6.14 6.39
C SER A 110 -5.03 -6.97 7.25
N ASN A 111 -5.71 -6.32 8.21
CA ASN A 111 -6.53 -7.01 9.20
C ASN A 111 -7.90 -7.46 8.67
N TRP A 112 -8.37 -6.90 7.57
CA TRP A 112 -9.63 -7.30 6.97
C TRP A 112 -9.42 -8.03 5.65
N TYR A 113 -9.03 -7.35 4.58
CA TYR A 113 -8.93 -7.93 3.25
C TYR A 113 -7.97 -9.13 3.19
N VAL A 114 -6.70 -8.93 3.52
CA VAL A 114 -5.68 -9.99 3.45
C VAL A 114 -6.04 -11.15 4.37
N ARG A 115 -6.49 -10.86 5.60
CA ARG A 115 -6.87 -11.89 6.57
C ARG A 115 -8.01 -12.77 6.07
N LEU A 116 -9.06 -12.18 5.49
CA LEU A 116 -10.21 -12.92 4.98
C LEU A 116 -9.90 -13.66 3.68
N CYS A 117 -9.07 -13.05 2.82
CA CYS A 117 -8.71 -13.58 1.51
C CYS A 117 -7.54 -14.58 1.52
N ARG A 118 -6.90 -14.85 2.67
CA ARG A 118 -5.72 -15.72 2.75
C ARG A 118 -5.89 -17.04 2.01
N ARG A 119 -7.05 -17.69 2.15
CA ARG A 119 -7.33 -18.99 1.53
C ARG A 119 -7.32 -18.92 0.01
N ARG A 120 -7.67 -17.81 -0.60
CA ARG A 120 -7.65 -17.60 -2.06
C ARG A 120 -6.23 -17.67 -2.63
N PHE A 121 -5.22 -17.25 -1.85
CA PHE A 121 -3.81 -17.25 -2.26
C PHE A 121 -3.13 -18.63 -2.13
N TRP A 122 -3.36 -19.34 -1.03
CA TRP A 122 -2.66 -20.61 -0.78
C TRP A 122 -3.47 -21.86 -1.08
N LYS A 123 -4.78 -21.75 -1.24
CA LYS A 123 -5.66 -22.88 -1.53
C LYS A 123 -6.43 -22.64 -2.82
N GLY A 124 -6.54 -23.69 -3.63
CA GLY A 124 -7.26 -23.62 -4.90
C GLY A 124 -6.34 -23.55 -6.11
N GLU A 125 -6.89 -23.80 -7.26
CA GLU A 125 -6.20 -23.76 -8.53
C GLU A 125 -5.96 -22.32 -8.97
N TYR A 126 -5.05 -22.10 -9.91
CA TYR A 126 -4.73 -20.78 -10.47
C TYR A 126 -5.80 -20.38 -11.49
N GLU A 127 -6.94 -19.94 -10.98
CA GLU A 127 -8.13 -19.60 -11.75
C GLU A 127 -8.61 -18.17 -11.46
N PHE A 128 -9.74 -17.80 -12.05
CA PHE A 128 -10.34 -16.47 -12.03
C PHE A 128 -10.33 -15.80 -10.63
N ASP A 129 -10.81 -16.49 -9.60
CA ASP A 129 -10.90 -15.93 -8.24
C ASP A 129 -9.51 -15.57 -7.66
N LYS A 130 -8.53 -16.46 -7.86
CA LYS A 130 -7.16 -16.25 -7.39
C LYS A 130 -6.48 -15.10 -8.18
N ILE A 131 -6.70 -15.02 -9.48
CA ILE A 131 -6.19 -13.92 -10.32
C ILE A 131 -6.79 -12.59 -9.88
N CYS A 132 -8.10 -12.54 -9.59
CA CYS A 132 -8.74 -11.34 -9.01
C CYS A 132 -8.05 -10.90 -7.72
N ALA A 133 -7.78 -11.84 -6.81
CA ALA A 133 -7.11 -11.55 -5.54
C ALA A 133 -5.69 -10.99 -5.74
N TYR A 134 -4.91 -11.57 -6.67
CA TYR A 134 -3.57 -11.07 -6.99
C TYR A 134 -3.62 -9.66 -7.60
N GLN A 135 -4.46 -9.45 -8.61
CA GLN A 135 -4.60 -8.12 -9.24
C GLN A 135 -5.02 -7.06 -8.22
N THR A 136 -5.99 -7.38 -7.36
CA THR A 136 -6.49 -6.47 -6.33
C THR A 136 -5.42 -6.12 -5.30
N LEU A 137 -4.70 -7.11 -4.76
CA LEU A 137 -3.66 -6.86 -3.76
C LEU A 137 -2.47 -6.11 -4.38
N TYR A 138 -2.10 -6.41 -5.63
CA TYR A 138 -1.10 -5.67 -6.37
C TYR A 138 -1.47 -4.19 -6.49
N GLU A 139 -2.69 -3.88 -6.93
CA GLU A 139 -3.18 -2.51 -7.08
C GLU A 139 -3.15 -1.74 -5.75
N CYS A 140 -3.53 -2.40 -4.63
CA CYS A 140 -3.45 -1.78 -3.31
C CYS A 140 -2.01 -1.46 -2.90
N LEU A 141 -1.07 -2.39 -3.10
CA LEU A 141 0.34 -2.21 -2.73
C LEU A 141 1.04 -1.16 -3.60
N GLU A 142 0.78 -1.18 -4.90
CA GLU A 142 1.33 -0.20 -5.85
C GLU A 142 0.82 1.21 -5.52
N THR A 143 -0.48 1.37 -5.35
CA THR A 143 -1.08 2.67 -5.00
C THR A 143 -0.53 3.20 -3.67
N LEU A 144 -0.43 2.36 -2.63
CA LEU A 144 0.18 2.77 -1.36
C LEU A 144 1.64 3.22 -1.55
N SER A 145 2.42 2.54 -2.39
CA SER A 145 3.80 2.94 -2.66
C SER A 145 3.89 4.34 -3.27
N LEU A 146 2.97 4.67 -4.16
CA LEU A 146 2.90 5.99 -4.81
C LEU A 146 2.39 7.08 -3.85
N LEU A 147 1.33 6.79 -3.08
CA LEU A 147 0.77 7.76 -2.12
C LEU A 147 1.76 8.13 -1.01
N MET A 148 2.54 7.17 -0.53
CA MET A 148 3.49 7.40 0.57
C MET A 148 4.83 8.02 0.10
N ALA A 149 5.13 8.03 -1.19
CA ALA A 149 6.41 8.45 -1.74
C ALA A 149 6.86 9.86 -1.29
N PRO A 150 5.99 10.87 -1.16
CA PRO A 150 6.40 12.19 -0.66
C PRO A 150 6.89 12.19 0.80
N ILE A 151 6.41 11.27 1.63
CA ILE A 151 6.74 11.19 3.07
C ILE A 151 7.85 10.18 3.33
N ALA A 152 7.75 8.99 2.74
CA ALA A 152 8.65 7.86 2.95
C ALA A 152 9.30 7.41 1.64
N PRO A 153 10.18 8.22 1.03
CA PRO A 153 10.65 8.04 -0.34
C PRO A 153 11.43 6.74 -0.57
N PHE A 154 12.23 6.29 0.40
CA PHE A 154 13.09 5.12 0.20
C PHE A 154 12.30 3.81 0.22
N PHE A 155 11.39 3.66 1.19
CA PHE A 155 10.56 2.47 1.30
C PHE A 155 9.53 2.41 0.16
N ALA A 156 8.96 3.56 -0.21
CA ALA A 156 8.04 3.70 -1.33
C ALA A 156 8.68 3.20 -2.64
N ASP A 157 9.86 3.71 -2.94
CA ASP A 157 10.58 3.33 -4.15
C ASP A 157 11.02 1.86 -4.13
N TRP A 158 11.49 1.38 -2.98
CA TRP A 158 11.80 -0.03 -2.79
C TRP A 158 10.59 -0.93 -3.08
N LEU A 159 9.42 -0.60 -2.53
CA LEU A 159 8.19 -1.38 -2.73
C LEU A 159 7.75 -1.34 -4.20
N PHE A 160 7.72 -0.14 -4.81
CA PHE A 160 7.38 0.06 -6.21
C PHE A 160 8.28 -0.75 -7.14
N GLN A 161 9.59 -0.66 -6.96
CA GLN A 161 10.55 -1.39 -7.79
C GLN A 161 10.39 -2.91 -7.64
N ASN A 162 10.19 -3.42 -6.43
CA ASN A 162 10.00 -4.86 -6.21
C ASN A 162 8.70 -5.38 -6.84
N LEU A 163 7.63 -4.60 -6.82
CA LEU A 163 6.39 -4.93 -7.53
C LEU A 163 6.60 -4.91 -9.04
N ASN A 164 7.23 -3.86 -9.55
CA ASN A 164 7.38 -3.64 -10.98
C ASN A 164 8.45 -4.53 -11.63
N ASN A 165 9.50 -4.92 -10.92
CA ASN A 165 10.55 -5.81 -11.45
C ASN A 165 9.99 -7.14 -11.97
N THR A 166 8.93 -7.64 -11.36
CA THR A 166 8.28 -8.88 -11.76
C THR A 166 7.20 -8.63 -12.80
N THR A 167 6.35 -7.65 -12.59
CA THR A 167 5.16 -7.40 -13.44
C THR A 167 5.48 -6.58 -14.69
N LYS A 168 6.43 -5.65 -14.60
CA LYS A 168 6.83 -4.72 -15.68
C LYS A 168 5.66 -3.91 -16.24
N ILE A 169 4.66 -3.64 -15.43
CA ILE A 169 3.47 -2.85 -15.82
C ILE A 169 3.86 -1.37 -15.94
N GLN A 170 4.62 -0.88 -14.96
CA GLN A 170 5.06 0.50 -14.95
C GLN A 170 6.31 0.69 -15.81
N VAL A 171 6.29 1.70 -16.66
CA VAL A 171 7.42 2.08 -17.53
C VAL A 171 8.49 2.85 -16.73
N GLN A 172 8.05 3.54 -15.67
CA GLN A 172 8.92 4.36 -14.83
C GLN A 172 9.88 3.51 -13.99
N ALA A 173 11.12 3.95 -13.89
CA ALA A 173 12.14 3.26 -13.11
C ALA A 173 12.03 3.49 -11.60
N SER A 174 11.22 4.43 -11.16
CA SER A 174 11.08 4.82 -9.76
C SER A 174 9.67 5.33 -9.47
N ALA A 175 9.18 5.11 -8.24
CA ALA A 175 7.94 5.69 -7.74
C ALA A 175 7.90 7.21 -7.85
N HIS A 176 9.07 7.86 -7.78
CA HIS A 176 9.21 9.31 -7.86
C HIS A 176 9.07 9.89 -9.28
N LEU A 177 9.08 9.02 -10.29
CA LEU A 177 8.91 9.37 -11.70
C LEU A 177 7.53 8.96 -12.24
N ALA A 178 6.79 8.21 -11.45
CA ALA A 178 5.43 7.78 -11.78
C ALA A 178 4.42 8.90 -11.49
N ASP A 179 3.30 8.85 -12.19
CA ASP A 179 2.18 9.76 -11.93
C ASP A 179 1.57 9.48 -10.55
N TYR A 180 1.16 10.55 -9.86
CA TYR A 180 0.45 10.41 -8.60
C TYR A 180 -0.93 9.76 -8.83
N PRO A 181 -1.35 8.84 -7.96
CA PRO A 181 -2.62 8.13 -8.15
C PRO A 181 -3.82 9.07 -8.24
N LYS A 182 -4.72 8.76 -9.18
CA LYS A 182 -6.00 9.47 -9.34
C LYS A 182 -7.12 8.52 -8.98
N ALA A 183 -8.12 9.03 -8.26
CA ALA A 183 -9.31 8.27 -7.96
C ALA A 183 -10.23 8.21 -9.19
N ASP A 184 -10.85 7.04 -9.41
CA ASP A 184 -11.88 6.81 -10.42
C ASP A 184 -13.27 7.26 -9.94
#